data_c6c2888fcf9104de8da593849b19b95a
#
_entry.id   c6c2888fcf9104de8da593849b19b95a
#
_cell.length_a   1.000
_cell.length_b   1.000
_cell.length_c   1.000
_cell.angle_alpha   90.00
_cell.angle_beta   90.00
_cell.angle_gamma   90.00
#
_symmetry.space_group_name_H-M   'P 1'
#
loop_
_entity.id
_entity.type
_entity.pdbx_description
1 polymer ?
#
loop_
_entity_poly.entity_id
_entity_poly.type
_entity_poly.pdbx_seq_one_letter_code
_entity_poly.pdbx_strand_id
1 'polypeptide(L)'
;MTALNIPERTDNGLDLLSLGGMVHRLDPGRMPFRKTRNFDIWISGGEYNVAANLADCFQLKTGIATAMVDYPLGHRVQTAIRSMGVKAFFKEFAHDGVTGPNIPTVYSDRGQGVRAPVVFYNRANEASALLKPGDFDWDAIFSEGVRWFHSGGIFAALSESTAKLIVEGMKAAKANGAIVSFDLNYRGKLWDRLGGVAEAQKTLRGITEHVDVLVGNEEDLQMGLGIKGPEVEAKSKLDPTVFFGMMDDVTTEFPNVKVVATTLREVVTANRHRWGAVVWHGGKTHISPTCELDVLCRIGGGDGFASGLFYGLMSGLDPAEALKLGWAHGAMLTSTPGDTTMVTLDQVQAFAEGGSARVQR
;
A
#
# COMPACT_ATOMS: atom_id res chain seq x y z
N MET A 1 21.72 -17.73 0.07
CA MET A 1 20.30 -17.29 0.02
C MET A 1 20.03 -16.47 1.27
N THR A 2 19.85 -15.18 1.12
CA THR A 2 19.58 -14.30 2.28
C THR A 2 18.10 -14.38 2.61
N ALA A 3 17.75 -15.23 3.58
CA ALA A 3 16.40 -15.30 4.12
C ALA A 3 16.00 -13.96 4.75
N LEU A 4 14.71 -13.63 4.69
CA LEU A 4 14.15 -12.56 5.53
C LEU A 4 14.18 -13.06 6.99
N ASN A 5 15.03 -12.45 7.81
CA ASN A 5 15.08 -12.77 9.24
C ASN A 5 13.99 -11.97 9.96
N ILE A 6 12.75 -12.46 9.89
CA ILE A 6 11.60 -11.80 10.52
C ILE A 6 11.65 -12.12 12.01
N PRO A 7 11.64 -11.10 12.91
CA PRO A 7 11.64 -11.33 14.36
C PRO A 7 10.45 -12.17 14.81
N GLU A 8 10.62 -12.86 15.91
CA GLU A 8 9.54 -13.60 16.56
C GLU A 8 8.50 -12.66 17.16
N ARG A 9 7.28 -13.16 17.34
CA ARG A 9 6.22 -12.40 18.01
C ARG A 9 6.53 -12.21 19.49
N THR A 10 6.25 -11.02 19.98
CA THR A 10 6.20 -10.72 21.41
C THR A 10 4.75 -10.53 21.86
N ASP A 11 4.46 -10.78 23.14
CA ASP A 11 3.07 -10.73 23.65
C ASP A 11 2.39 -9.37 23.45
N ASN A 12 3.14 -8.27 23.57
CA ASN A 12 2.62 -6.91 23.45
C ASN A 12 3.00 -6.23 22.13
N GLY A 13 3.84 -6.87 21.31
CA GLY A 13 4.38 -6.29 20.09
C GLY A 13 3.41 -6.26 18.93
N LEU A 14 3.79 -5.50 17.90
CA LEU A 14 3.08 -5.40 16.64
C LEU A 14 3.71 -6.35 15.61
N ASP A 15 2.86 -7.03 14.85
CA ASP A 15 3.28 -7.76 13.66
C ASP A 15 3.70 -6.78 12.56
N LEU A 16 2.94 -5.67 12.40
CA LEU A 16 3.29 -4.61 11.46
C LEU A 16 2.97 -3.23 12.02
N LEU A 17 3.91 -2.30 11.85
CA LEU A 17 3.70 -0.87 12.02
C LEU A 17 3.81 -0.18 10.66
N SER A 18 2.80 0.58 10.26
CA SER A 18 2.85 1.43 9.09
C SER A 18 3.06 2.90 9.44
N LEU A 19 3.70 3.65 8.53
CA LEU A 19 3.86 5.11 8.61
C LEU A 19 3.30 5.72 7.32
N GLY A 20 2.25 6.55 7.45
CA GLY A 20 1.62 7.12 6.27
C GLY A 20 0.54 8.16 6.53
N GLY A 21 -0.12 8.60 5.48
CA GLY A 21 -1.17 9.61 5.53
C GLY A 21 -2.57 9.02 5.42
N MET A 22 -3.50 9.58 6.19
CA MET A 22 -4.92 9.24 6.12
C MET A 22 -5.67 10.16 5.17
N VAL A 23 -6.68 9.64 4.48
CA VAL A 23 -7.53 10.42 3.57
C VAL A 23 -9.01 10.05 3.73
N HIS A 24 -9.89 11.00 3.43
CA HIS A 24 -11.29 10.73 3.12
C HIS A 24 -11.43 10.49 1.63
N ARG A 25 -11.76 9.27 1.23
CA ARG A 25 -12.09 8.99 -0.17
C ARG A 25 -13.59 9.10 -0.40
N LEU A 26 -13.96 10.01 -1.29
CA LEU A 26 -15.33 10.26 -1.70
C LEU A 26 -15.62 9.52 -3.00
N ASP A 27 -16.53 8.56 -2.93
CA ASP A 27 -16.92 7.66 -4.00
C ASP A 27 -18.37 7.97 -4.42
N PRO A 28 -18.62 8.40 -5.67
CA PRO A 28 -19.96 8.70 -6.15
C PRO A 28 -20.76 7.44 -6.52
N GLY A 29 -20.23 6.25 -6.25
CA GLY A 29 -20.80 4.98 -6.67
C GLY A 29 -20.77 4.80 -8.19
N ARG A 30 -21.92 4.56 -8.79
CA ARG A 30 -22.06 4.38 -10.25
C ARG A 30 -22.29 5.70 -11.01
N MET A 31 -22.58 6.79 -10.28
CA MET A 31 -22.88 8.08 -10.88
C MET A 31 -21.61 8.85 -11.21
N PRO A 32 -21.52 9.49 -12.39
CA PRO A 32 -20.43 10.42 -12.71
C PRO A 32 -20.48 11.63 -11.76
N PHE A 33 -19.31 12.21 -11.42
CA PHE A 33 -19.20 13.39 -10.55
C PHE A 33 -20.16 14.53 -10.93
N ARG A 34 -20.32 14.78 -12.23
CA ARG A 34 -21.17 15.88 -12.73
C ARG A 34 -22.63 15.79 -12.27
N LYS A 35 -23.14 14.59 -11.95
CA LYS A 35 -24.55 14.35 -11.65
C LYS A 35 -24.78 13.66 -10.31
N THR A 36 -23.72 13.32 -9.59
CA THR A 36 -23.88 12.70 -8.28
C THR A 36 -24.54 13.64 -7.26
N ARG A 37 -25.32 13.07 -6.38
CA ARG A 37 -25.95 13.78 -5.26
C ARG A 37 -25.43 13.31 -3.91
N ASN A 38 -24.76 12.16 -3.90
CA ASN A 38 -24.24 11.50 -2.70
C ASN A 38 -22.84 11.00 -2.94
N PHE A 39 -22.09 10.85 -1.86
CA PHE A 39 -20.81 10.17 -1.83
C PHE A 39 -20.80 9.18 -0.68
N ASP A 40 -20.34 7.96 -0.93
CA ASP A 40 -19.84 7.09 0.12
C ASP A 40 -18.48 7.61 0.57
N ILE A 41 -18.28 7.73 1.89
CA ILE A 41 -17.02 8.22 2.46
C ILE A 41 -16.27 7.02 3.02
N TRP A 42 -15.16 6.68 2.40
CA TRP A 42 -14.23 5.64 2.85
C TRP A 42 -13.04 6.29 3.54
N ILE A 43 -12.62 5.73 4.66
CA ILE A 43 -11.34 6.09 5.28
C ILE A 43 -10.27 5.24 4.62
N SER A 44 -9.22 5.89 4.16
CA SER A 44 -8.19 5.29 3.31
C SER A 44 -6.82 5.91 3.57
N GLY A 45 -5.83 5.33 2.96
CA GLY A 45 -4.40 5.66 3.00
C GLY A 45 -3.66 4.37 2.69
N GLY A 46 -2.72 4.35 1.74
CA GLY A 46 -2.08 3.10 1.30
C GLY A 46 -1.52 2.30 2.47
N GLU A 47 -0.76 2.96 3.32
CA GLU A 47 -0.12 2.37 4.48
C GLU A 47 -1.15 1.92 5.55
N TYR A 48 -2.21 2.71 5.74
CA TYR A 48 -3.33 2.34 6.60
C TYR A 48 -4.08 1.13 6.03
N ASN A 49 -4.35 1.11 4.74
CA ASN A 49 -5.05 -0.01 4.10
C ASN A 49 -4.31 -1.33 4.32
N VAL A 50 -2.97 -1.32 4.22
CA VAL A 50 -2.14 -2.50 4.52
C VAL A 50 -2.29 -2.93 5.99
N ALA A 51 -2.17 -1.99 6.94
CA ALA A 51 -2.31 -2.30 8.37
C ALA A 51 -3.73 -2.81 8.70
N ALA A 52 -4.77 -2.16 8.17
CA ALA A 52 -6.16 -2.53 8.37
C ALA A 52 -6.50 -3.91 7.80
N ASN A 53 -6.02 -4.20 6.58
CA ASN A 53 -6.20 -5.52 5.95
C ASN A 53 -5.55 -6.63 6.78
N LEU A 54 -4.32 -6.40 7.26
CA LEU A 54 -3.61 -7.37 8.10
C LEU A 54 -4.30 -7.59 9.46
N ALA A 55 -4.87 -6.54 10.04
CA ALA A 55 -5.60 -6.66 11.30
C ALA A 55 -6.93 -7.39 11.12
N ASP A 56 -7.76 -6.96 10.18
CA ASP A 56 -9.13 -7.45 10.03
C ASP A 56 -9.20 -8.83 9.36
N CYS A 57 -8.58 -8.99 8.19
CA CYS A 57 -8.60 -10.26 7.45
C CYS A 57 -7.68 -11.32 8.07
N PHE A 58 -6.44 -10.93 8.42
CA PHE A 58 -5.39 -11.87 8.82
C PHE A 58 -5.18 -11.95 10.33
N GLN A 59 -5.94 -11.20 11.12
CA GLN A 59 -5.93 -11.22 12.60
C GLN A 59 -4.54 -10.94 13.20
N LEU A 60 -3.75 -10.08 12.54
CA LEU A 60 -2.46 -9.65 13.04
C LEU A 60 -2.59 -8.41 13.94
N LYS A 61 -1.65 -8.23 14.86
CA LYS A 61 -1.52 -7.01 15.64
C LYS A 61 -0.83 -5.94 14.82
N THR A 62 -1.56 -4.91 14.39
CA THR A 62 -1.01 -3.87 13.54
C THR A 62 -1.12 -2.49 14.15
N GLY A 63 -0.28 -1.57 13.68
CA GLY A 63 -0.30 -0.18 14.07
C GLY A 63 -0.11 0.78 12.90
N ILE A 64 -0.49 2.02 13.12
CA ILE A 64 -0.22 3.12 12.19
C ILE A 64 0.31 4.35 12.93
N ALA A 65 1.44 4.89 12.46
CA ALA A 65 1.94 6.21 12.82
C ALA A 65 1.47 7.22 11.76
N THR A 66 0.72 8.25 12.17
CA THR A 66 0.10 9.20 11.24
C THR A 66 -0.24 10.53 11.88
N ALA A 67 -0.50 11.54 11.05
CA ALA A 67 -1.08 12.80 11.51
C ALA A 67 -2.57 12.64 11.83
N MET A 68 -3.03 13.32 12.88
CA MET A 68 -4.44 13.43 13.21
C MET A 68 -4.81 14.89 13.44
N VAL A 69 -6.04 15.25 13.10
CA VAL A 69 -6.57 16.60 13.31
C VAL A 69 -7.74 16.52 14.26
N ASP A 70 -7.71 17.40 15.27
CA ASP A 70 -8.76 17.48 16.29
C ASP A 70 -9.97 18.27 15.75
N TYR A 71 -10.83 17.55 15.04
CA TYR A 71 -12.10 18.06 14.50
C TYR A 71 -13.03 16.89 14.15
N PRO A 72 -14.34 17.10 13.89
CA PRO A 72 -15.30 16.01 13.71
C PRO A 72 -14.93 14.95 12.66
N LEU A 73 -14.30 15.35 11.54
CA LEU A 73 -13.86 14.41 10.52
C LEU A 73 -12.61 13.62 10.93
N GLY A 74 -11.73 14.20 11.76
CA GLY A 74 -10.61 13.47 12.38
C GLY A 74 -11.12 12.39 13.35
N HIS A 75 -12.14 12.70 14.17
CA HIS A 75 -12.79 11.70 15.03
C HIS A 75 -13.41 10.54 14.24
N ARG A 76 -13.94 10.82 13.04
CA ARG A 76 -14.39 9.77 12.11
C ARG A 76 -13.25 8.86 11.69
N VAL A 77 -12.08 9.41 11.35
CA VAL A 77 -10.88 8.64 10.99
C VAL A 77 -10.43 7.78 12.16
N GLN A 78 -10.34 8.34 13.36
CA GLN A 78 -9.99 7.58 14.59
C GLN A 78 -10.96 6.41 14.83
N THR A 79 -12.26 6.64 14.60
CA THR A 79 -13.27 5.58 14.75
C THR A 79 -13.06 4.46 13.73
N ALA A 80 -12.76 4.79 12.48
CA ALA A 80 -12.49 3.81 11.45
C ALA A 80 -11.21 2.99 11.77
N ILE A 81 -10.13 3.63 12.20
CA ILE A 81 -8.89 2.95 12.60
C ILE A 81 -9.17 1.93 13.70
N ARG A 82 -9.91 2.35 14.76
CA ARG A 82 -10.29 1.45 15.87
C ARG A 82 -11.17 0.29 15.44
N SER A 83 -12.13 0.55 14.52
CA SER A 83 -13.05 -0.50 14.04
C SER A 83 -12.35 -1.61 13.26
N MET A 84 -11.19 -1.30 12.65
CA MET A 84 -10.34 -2.29 11.96
C MET A 84 -9.31 -2.95 12.88
N GLY A 85 -9.31 -2.65 14.19
CA GLY A 85 -8.37 -3.26 15.14
C GLY A 85 -6.93 -2.74 15.05
N VAL A 86 -6.70 -1.59 14.41
CA VAL A 86 -5.36 -1.01 14.25
C VAL A 86 -5.02 -0.10 15.43
N LYS A 87 -3.85 -0.29 16.06
CA LYS A 87 -3.30 0.61 17.09
C LYS A 87 -2.78 1.88 16.42
N ALA A 88 -3.17 3.04 16.92
CA ALA A 88 -2.77 4.31 16.34
C ALA A 88 -1.73 5.05 17.20
N PHE A 89 -0.75 5.66 16.52
CA PHE A 89 0.23 6.58 17.07
C PHE A 89 0.05 7.91 16.34
N PHE A 90 -0.53 8.90 17.02
CA PHE A 90 -0.90 10.17 16.39
C PHE A 90 0.07 11.30 16.71
N LYS A 91 0.48 12.03 15.68
CA LYS A 91 0.87 13.42 15.81
C LYS A 91 -0.39 14.28 15.64
N GLU A 92 -0.86 14.90 16.70
CA GLU A 92 -2.10 15.68 16.67
C GLU A 92 -1.85 17.13 16.24
N PHE A 93 -2.79 17.66 15.46
CA PHE A 93 -2.84 19.04 15.02
C PHE A 93 -4.19 19.64 15.39
N ALA A 94 -4.16 20.87 15.94
CA ALA A 94 -5.37 21.63 16.25
C ALA A 94 -6.02 22.20 14.98
N HIS A 95 -7.32 22.37 15.03
CA HIS A 95 -8.11 23.05 13.99
C HIS A 95 -9.06 24.07 14.63
N ASP A 96 -9.10 25.29 14.13
CA ASP A 96 -9.89 26.40 14.70
C ASP A 96 -11.37 26.40 14.24
N GLY A 97 -11.78 25.40 13.44
CA GLY A 97 -13.13 25.31 12.89
C GLY A 97 -13.28 26.03 11.54
N VAL A 98 -12.30 26.82 11.12
CA VAL A 98 -12.33 27.59 9.86
C VAL A 98 -11.11 27.30 9.00
N THR A 99 -9.92 27.38 9.58
CA THR A 99 -8.63 27.19 8.92
C THR A 99 -7.77 26.22 9.73
N GLY A 100 -6.72 25.71 9.12
CA GLY A 100 -5.76 24.83 9.76
C GLY A 100 -5.46 23.59 8.95
N PRO A 101 -4.64 22.69 9.49
CA PRO A 101 -4.40 21.40 8.89
C PRO A 101 -5.69 20.58 8.80
N ASN A 102 -5.80 19.75 7.75
CA ASN A 102 -6.98 18.89 7.58
C ASN A 102 -6.58 17.49 7.12
N ILE A 103 -7.51 16.55 7.25
CA ILE A 103 -7.42 15.24 6.58
C ILE A 103 -7.85 15.45 5.13
N PRO A 104 -7.01 15.16 4.13
CA PRO A 104 -7.29 15.48 2.75
C PRO A 104 -8.43 14.65 2.17
N THR A 105 -8.98 15.12 1.07
CA THR A 105 -10.05 14.44 0.35
C THR A 105 -9.55 13.93 -0.99
N VAL A 106 -9.82 12.66 -1.28
CA VAL A 106 -9.61 12.02 -2.57
C VAL A 106 -10.97 11.73 -3.19
N TYR A 107 -11.19 12.22 -4.38
CA TYR A 107 -12.40 11.96 -5.16
C TYR A 107 -12.10 10.86 -6.18
N SER A 108 -12.85 9.76 -6.14
CA SER A 108 -12.60 8.61 -7.01
C SER A 108 -13.89 8.05 -7.61
N ASP A 109 -14.14 8.39 -8.87
CA ASP A 109 -15.17 7.74 -9.69
C ASP A 109 -14.62 6.41 -10.24
N ARG A 110 -15.33 5.33 -9.99
CA ARG A 110 -14.92 3.96 -10.37
C ARG A 110 -14.88 3.74 -11.89
N GLY A 111 -15.56 4.60 -12.66
CA GLY A 111 -15.85 4.32 -14.06
C GLY A 111 -16.95 3.27 -14.24
N GLN A 112 -17.28 2.95 -15.47
CA GLN A 112 -18.23 1.88 -15.82
C GLN A 112 -18.09 1.51 -17.30
N GLY A 113 -17.85 0.26 -17.62
CA GLY A 113 -17.71 -0.21 -19.00
C GLY A 113 -16.65 0.56 -19.77
N VAL A 114 -17.06 1.33 -20.79
CA VAL A 114 -16.18 2.17 -21.61
C VAL A 114 -15.87 3.54 -20.99
N ARG A 115 -16.58 3.91 -19.92
CA ARG A 115 -16.34 5.16 -19.20
C ARG A 115 -15.19 4.98 -18.22
N ALA A 116 -14.06 5.60 -18.52
CA ALA A 116 -12.86 5.51 -17.69
C ALA A 116 -13.10 6.07 -16.27
N PRO A 117 -12.43 5.51 -15.24
CA PRO A 117 -12.44 6.05 -13.89
C PRO A 117 -11.72 7.41 -13.86
N VAL A 118 -12.16 8.27 -12.92
CA VAL A 118 -11.56 9.59 -12.70
C VAL A 118 -11.17 9.73 -11.24
N VAL A 119 -9.92 10.11 -10.99
CA VAL A 119 -9.40 10.37 -9.64
C VAL A 119 -8.75 11.74 -9.61
N PHE A 120 -9.11 12.53 -8.58
CA PHE A 120 -8.44 13.79 -8.28
C PHE A 120 -8.40 14.02 -6.77
N TYR A 121 -7.57 14.96 -6.33
CA TYR A 121 -7.24 15.17 -4.93
C TYR A 121 -7.50 16.62 -4.52
N ASN A 122 -7.94 16.79 -3.27
CA ASN A 122 -7.80 18.05 -2.55
C ASN A 122 -6.90 17.81 -1.33
N ARG A 123 -5.60 18.13 -1.49
CA ARG A 123 -4.55 17.97 -0.48
C ARG A 123 -4.02 19.31 0.05
N ALA A 124 -4.78 20.38 -0.13
CA ALA A 124 -4.41 21.66 0.46
C ALA A 124 -4.43 21.56 1.99
N ASN A 125 -3.40 22.08 2.66
CA ASN A 125 -3.23 22.06 4.13
C ASN A 125 -3.33 20.64 4.74
N GLU A 126 -2.87 19.63 4.03
CA GLU A 126 -2.87 18.24 4.51
C GLU A 126 -1.97 18.09 5.74
N ALA A 127 -2.56 17.63 6.86
CA ALA A 127 -1.84 17.44 8.13
C ALA A 127 -0.65 16.49 7.99
N SER A 128 -0.80 15.40 7.19
CA SER A 128 0.27 14.43 6.97
C SER A 128 1.49 15.02 6.25
N ALA A 129 1.33 16.08 5.44
CA ALA A 129 2.43 16.77 4.80
C ALA A 129 3.28 17.61 5.76
N LEU A 130 2.77 17.87 6.97
CA LEU A 130 3.45 18.65 8.03
C LEU A 130 4.31 17.75 8.93
N LEU A 131 4.17 16.45 8.84
CA LEU A 131 4.97 15.50 9.62
C LEU A 131 6.45 15.61 9.26
N LYS A 132 7.30 15.48 10.28
CA LYS A 132 8.75 15.64 10.14
C LYS A 132 9.50 14.73 11.11
N PRO A 133 10.80 14.50 10.91
CA PRO A 133 11.65 13.82 11.88
C PRO A 133 11.48 14.35 13.30
N GLY A 134 11.40 13.44 14.27
CA GLY A 134 11.19 13.71 15.68
C GLY A 134 9.72 13.85 16.11
N ASP A 135 8.74 13.69 15.21
CA ASP A 135 7.32 13.73 15.56
C ASP A 135 6.81 12.46 16.26
N PHE A 136 7.57 11.35 16.17
CA PHE A 136 7.26 10.07 16.81
C PHE A 136 8.41 9.61 17.70
N ASP A 137 8.09 9.10 18.89
CA ASP A 137 9.02 8.44 19.79
C ASP A 137 9.22 6.98 19.32
N TRP A 138 10.14 6.79 18.37
CA TRP A 138 10.42 5.48 17.81
C TRP A 138 10.94 4.49 18.85
N ASP A 139 11.72 4.94 19.82
CA ASP A 139 12.26 4.09 20.88
C ASP A 139 11.12 3.52 21.72
N ALA A 140 10.16 4.34 22.11
CA ALA A 140 8.97 3.88 22.82
C ALA A 140 8.10 2.95 21.97
N ILE A 141 7.91 3.25 20.67
CA ILE A 141 7.09 2.44 19.77
C ILE A 141 7.72 1.07 19.53
N PHE A 142 9.04 0.99 19.29
CA PHE A 142 9.72 -0.26 19.03
C PHE A 142 10.06 -1.07 20.28
N SER A 143 10.04 -0.47 21.48
CA SER A 143 10.38 -1.14 22.73
C SER A 143 9.48 -2.34 23.06
N GLU A 144 8.21 -2.32 22.62
CA GLU A 144 7.26 -3.43 22.79
C GLU A 144 7.47 -4.56 21.77
N GLY A 145 8.32 -4.33 20.78
CA GLY A 145 8.57 -5.22 19.66
C GLY A 145 7.70 -4.87 18.43
N VAL A 146 8.36 -4.72 17.29
CA VAL A 146 7.72 -4.56 15.97
C VAL A 146 8.45 -5.46 15.00
N ARG A 147 7.73 -6.36 14.34
CA ARG A 147 8.33 -7.33 13.41
C ARG A 147 8.55 -6.77 12.00
N TRP A 148 7.70 -5.84 11.59
CA TRP A 148 7.66 -5.32 10.24
C TRP A 148 7.28 -3.83 10.24
N PHE A 149 8.04 -3.01 9.52
CA PHE A 149 7.75 -1.60 9.28
C PHE A 149 7.40 -1.37 7.82
N HIS A 150 6.35 -0.63 7.53
CA HIS A 150 5.86 -0.36 6.18
C HIS A 150 5.60 1.12 5.93
N SER A 151 6.00 1.62 4.75
CA SER A 151 5.63 2.95 4.26
C SER A 151 5.51 2.96 2.73
N GLY A 152 5.18 4.10 2.13
CA GLY A 152 4.95 4.18 0.70
C GLY A 152 5.26 5.53 0.04
N GLY A 153 5.36 5.49 -1.28
CA GLY A 153 5.79 6.60 -2.11
C GLY A 153 4.80 7.76 -2.20
N ILE A 154 3.50 7.52 -1.97
CA ILE A 154 2.55 8.63 -1.86
C ILE A 154 2.87 9.49 -0.64
N PHE A 155 3.14 8.88 0.51
CA PHE A 155 3.51 9.60 1.71
C PHE A 155 4.87 10.29 1.55
N ALA A 156 5.85 9.63 0.90
CA ALA A 156 7.14 10.23 0.56
C ALA A 156 7.00 11.51 -0.28
N ALA A 157 6.01 11.55 -1.17
CA ALA A 157 5.74 12.65 -2.09
C ALA A 157 4.88 13.79 -1.52
N LEU A 158 4.55 13.78 -0.23
CA LEU A 158 3.77 14.86 0.39
C LEU A 158 4.65 16.09 0.70
N SER A 159 5.88 15.87 1.16
CA SER A 159 6.87 16.93 1.42
C SER A 159 8.28 16.33 1.58
N GLU A 160 9.32 17.17 1.53
CA GLU A 160 10.68 16.73 1.85
C GLU A 160 10.80 16.18 3.29
N SER A 161 10.01 16.70 4.21
CA SER A 161 10.01 16.28 5.62
C SER A 161 9.45 14.87 5.78
N THR A 162 8.39 14.51 5.04
CA THR A 162 7.80 13.16 5.11
C THR A 162 8.75 12.10 4.58
N ALA A 163 9.50 12.39 3.51
CA ALA A 163 10.53 11.48 3.00
C ALA A 163 11.65 11.26 4.03
N LYS A 164 12.10 12.33 4.72
CA LYS A 164 13.10 12.22 5.79
C LYS A 164 12.56 11.45 7.01
N LEU A 165 11.29 11.65 7.36
CA LEU A 165 10.63 10.91 8.44
C LEU A 165 10.51 9.41 8.13
N ILE A 166 10.24 9.04 6.88
CA ILE A 166 10.25 7.64 6.46
C ILE A 166 11.62 7.01 6.74
N VAL A 167 12.69 7.68 6.32
CA VAL A 167 14.07 7.18 6.54
C VAL A 167 14.40 7.08 8.02
N GLU A 168 13.95 8.03 8.85
CA GLU A 168 14.10 7.96 10.31
C GLU A 168 13.41 6.71 10.88
N GLY A 169 12.12 6.48 10.55
CA GLY A 169 11.38 5.31 10.99
C GLY A 169 11.99 4.00 10.50
N MET A 170 12.47 3.94 9.24
CA MET A 170 13.15 2.77 8.70
C MET A 170 14.47 2.47 9.43
N LYS A 171 15.25 3.48 9.78
CA LYS A 171 16.48 3.31 10.57
C LYS A 171 16.17 2.80 11.97
N ALA A 172 15.15 3.33 12.63
CA ALA A 172 14.70 2.84 13.92
C ALA A 172 14.22 1.38 13.83
N ALA A 173 13.44 1.03 12.80
CA ALA A 173 13.01 -0.33 12.54
C ALA A 173 14.20 -1.29 12.37
N LYS A 174 15.18 -0.92 11.54
CA LYS A 174 16.39 -1.73 11.33
C LYS A 174 17.21 -1.90 12.59
N ALA A 175 17.37 -0.85 13.40
CA ALA A 175 18.09 -0.91 14.67
C ALA A 175 17.44 -1.90 15.65
N ASN A 176 16.13 -2.12 15.54
CA ASN A 176 15.35 -3.08 16.34
C ASN A 176 15.13 -4.44 15.64
N GLY A 177 15.79 -4.67 14.50
CA GLY A 177 15.75 -5.94 13.77
C GLY A 177 14.47 -6.17 12.95
N ALA A 178 13.58 -5.19 12.84
CA ALA A 178 12.36 -5.30 12.05
C ALA A 178 12.66 -5.36 10.55
N ILE A 179 11.83 -6.08 9.80
CA ILE A 179 11.83 -6.03 8.34
C ILE A 179 11.25 -4.69 7.88
N VAL A 180 11.81 -4.14 6.83
CA VAL A 180 11.35 -2.89 6.24
C VAL A 180 10.79 -3.13 4.85
N SER A 181 9.54 -2.73 4.62
CA SER A 181 8.92 -2.74 3.28
C SER A 181 8.54 -1.35 2.81
N PHE A 182 8.53 -1.20 1.50
CA PHE A 182 8.14 0.05 0.86
C PHE A 182 7.36 -0.23 -0.42
N ASP A 183 6.20 0.41 -0.57
CA ASP A 183 5.46 0.46 -1.83
C ASP A 183 5.85 1.73 -2.59
N LEU A 184 6.48 1.58 -3.75
CA LEU A 184 6.93 2.72 -4.56
C LEU A 184 5.79 3.66 -4.96
N ASN A 185 4.66 3.12 -5.31
CA ASN A 185 3.39 3.81 -5.51
C ASN A 185 3.54 5.22 -6.13
N TYR A 186 4.32 5.30 -7.21
CA TYR A 186 4.69 6.55 -7.86
C TYR A 186 3.46 7.32 -8.35
N ARG A 187 3.43 8.62 -8.08
CA ARG A 187 2.34 9.51 -8.52
C ARG A 187 2.92 10.81 -9.09
N GLY A 188 3.06 10.88 -10.41
CA GLY A 188 3.67 12.02 -11.10
C GLY A 188 3.12 13.38 -10.63
N LYS A 189 1.79 13.52 -10.51
CA LYS A 189 1.14 14.75 -10.03
C LYS A 189 1.60 15.22 -8.64
N LEU A 190 2.05 14.33 -7.76
CA LEU A 190 2.59 14.71 -6.45
C LEU A 190 4.05 15.13 -6.60
N TRP A 191 4.84 14.35 -7.33
CA TRP A 191 6.26 14.63 -7.57
C TRP A 191 6.49 15.89 -8.39
N ASP A 192 5.61 16.23 -9.34
CA ASP A 192 5.69 17.48 -10.12
C ASP A 192 5.75 18.73 -9.24
N ARG A 193 5.16 18.67 -8.03
CA ARG A 193 5.20 19.76 -7.04
C ARG A 193 6.51 19.84 -6.28
N LEU A 194 7.31 18.78 -6.27
CA LEU A 194 8.57 18.65 -5.53
C LEU A 194 9.82 18.66 -6.42
N GLY A 195 9.66 18.80 -7.73
CA GLY A 195 10.79 18.81 -8.68
C GLY A 195 10.74 17.73 -9.75
N GLY A 196 9.61 17.03 -9.87
CA GLY A 196 9.34 16.05 -10.94
C GLY A 196 10.09 14.73 -10.78
N VAL A 197 10.29 14.06 -11.92
CA VAL A 197 10.88 12.70 -11.96
C VAL A 197 12.28 12.65 -11.35
N ALA A 198 13.13 13.67 -11.57
CA ALA A 198 14.48 13.68 -11.05
C ALA A 198 14.52 13.68 -9.51
N GLU A 199 13.67 14.48 -8.87
CA GLU A 199 13.58 14.50 -7.40
C GLU A 199 12.93 13.23 -6.86
N ALA A 200 11.92 12.69 -7.58
CA ALA A 200 11.32 11.40 -7.25
C ALA A 200 12.38 10.29 -7.21
N GLN A 201 13.16 10.15 -8.27
CA GLN A 201 14.21 9.13 -8.36
C GLN A 201 15.26 9.31 -7.27
N LYS A 202 15.74 10.52 -7.05
CA LYS A 202 16.73 10.82 -6.00
C LYS A 202 16.18 10.41 -4.61
N THR A 203 14.96 10.80 -4.29
CA THR A 203 14.34 10.54 -3.00
C THR A 203 14.02 9.07 -2.80
N LEU A 204 13.35 8.43 -3.78
CA LEU A 204 12.94 7.03 -3.68
C LEU A 204 14.14 6.07 -3.69
N ARG A 205 15.20 6.37 -4.42
CA ARG A 205 16.46 5.61 -4.37
C ARG A 205 17.09 5.67 -2.97
N GLY A 206 17.16 6.88 -2.36
CA GLY A 206 17.67 7.02 -0.98
C GLY A 206 16.83 6.28 0.06
N ILE A 207 15.50 6.21 -0.11
CA ILE A 207 14.61 5.40 0.74
C ILE A 207 14.88 3.90 0.51
N THR A 208 15.03 3.47 -0.75
CA THR A 208 15.22 2.06 -1.12
C THR A 208 16.49 1.44 -0.53
N GLU A 209 17.52 2.23 -0.22
CA GLU A 209 18.72 1.77 0.50
C GLU A 209 18.44 1.16 1.88
N HIS A 210 17.25 1.41 2.45
CA HIS A 210 16.82 0.89 3.76
C HIS A 210 15.79 -0.23 3.67
N VAL A 211 15.35 -0.62 2.46
CA VAL A 211 14.23 -1.53 2.21
C VAL A 211 14.69 -2.98 2.08
N ASP A 212 13.98 -3.92 2.70
CA ASP A 212 14.14 -5.37 2.50
C ASP A 212 13.15 -5.92 1.49
N VAL A 213 11.90 -5.39 1.48
CA VAL A 213 10.80 -5.84 0.64
C VAL A 213 10.25 -4.66 -0.13
N LEU A 214 10.45 -4.67 -1.44
CA LEU A 214 10.00 -3.62 -2.35
C LEU A 214 8.74 -4.07 -3.08
N VAL A 215 7.70 -3.25 -3.04
CA VAL A 215 6.49 -3.42 -3.85
C VAL A 215 6.42 -2.27 -4.85
N GLY A 216 6.07 -2.57 -6.09
CA GLY A 216 5.92 -1.56 -7.13
C GLY A 216 5.65 -2.21 -8.47
N ASN A 217 4.92 -1.52 -9.33
CA ASN A 217 4.68 -1.95 -10.70
C ASN A 217 5.79 -1.44 -11.63
N GLU A 218 5.68 -1.76 -12.91
CA GLU A 218 6.64 -1.37 -13.95
C GLU A 218 6.87 0.15 -14.02
N GLU A 219 5.79 0.93 -14.01
CA GLU A 219 5.86 2.40 -14.01
C GLU A 219 6.56 2.92 -12.76
N ASP A 220 6.27 2.32 -11.61
CA ASP A 220 6.90 2.68 -10.33
C ASP A 220 8.42 2.44 -10.36
N LEU A 221 8.87 1.31 -10.92
CA LEU A 221 10.30 1.00 -11.05
C LEU A 221 11.00 1.96 -12.03
N GLN A 222 10.38 2.25 -13.16
CA GLN A 222 10.97 3.13 -14.18
C GLN A 222 10.98 4.60 -13.72
N MET A 223 9.84 5.11 -13.32
CA MET A 223 9.69 6.53 -12.97
C MET A 223 10.22 6.84 -11.58
N GLY A 224 10.05 5.93 -10.64
CA GLY A 224 10.45 6.10 -9.24
C GLY A 224 11.92 5.79 -8.99
N LEU A 225 12.46 4.74 -9.59
CA LEU A 225 13.85 4.33 -9.37
C LEU A 225 14.78 4.57 -10.57
N GLY A 226 14.23 4.86 -11.75
CA GLY A 226 15.02 5.00 -12.98
C GLY A 226 15.52 3.67 -13.52
N ILE A 227 14.95 2.54 -13.09
CA ILE A 227 15.27 1.21 -13.62
C ILE A 227 14.83 1.15 -15.08
N LYS A 228 15.72 0.71 -15.95
CA LYS A 228 15.39 0.58 -17.37
C LYS A 228 14.38 -0.55 -17.58
N GLY A 229 13.35 -0.27 -18.34
CA GLY A 229 12.33 -1.23 -18.73
C GLY A 229 11.89 -1.00 -20.17
N PRO A 230 11.05 -1.86 -20.73
CA PRO A 230 10.48 -1.63 -22.03
C PRO A 230 9.64 -0.34 -22.03
N GLU A 231 9.39 0.23 -23.23
CA GLU A 231 8.47 1.36 -23.34
C GLU A 231 7.09 0.95 -22.77
N VAL A 232 6.60 1.75 -21.79
CA VAL A 232 5.29 1.51 -21.17
C VAL A 232 4.22 1.85 -22.20
N GLU A 233 3.81 0.87 -22.98
CA GLU A 233 2.62 1.03 -23.84
C GLU A 233 1.38 1.07 -22.93
N ALA A 234 0.43 1.97 -23.29
CA ALA A 234 -0.86 2.11 -22.60
C ALA A 234 -1.74 0.84 -22.60
N LYS A 235 -1.26 -0.24 -23.20
CA LYS A 235 -1.85 -1.58 -23.27
C LYS A 235 -0.79 -2.60 -22.82
N SER A 236 -0.38 -2.57 -21.56
CA SER A 236 0.43 -3.66 -21.02
C SER A 236 -0.33 -4.98 -21.13
N LYS A 237 0.13 -5.84 -22.03
CA LYS A 237 -0.26 -7.26 -21.97
C LYS A 237 0.33 -7.81 -20.69
N LEU A 238 -0.38 -8.71 -20.03
CA LEU A 238 0.12 -9.47 -18.87
C LEU A 238 1.27 -10.40 -19.26
N ASP A 239 2.43 -9.82 -19.57
CA ASP A 239 3.66 -10.58 -19.79
C ASP A 239 4.57 -10.42 -18.57
N PRO A 240 4.61 -11.41 -17.67
CA PRO A 240 5.43 -11.34 -16.46
C PRO A 240 6.92 -11.29 -16.76
N THR A 241 7.38 -11.76 -17.93
CA THR A 241 8.80 -11.86 -18.26
C THR A 241 9.47 -10.51 -18.38
N VAL A 242 8.70 -9.48 -18.73
CA VAL A 242 9.16 -8.08 -18.79
C VAL A 242 9.71 -7.60 -17.44
N PHE A 243 9.12 -8.09 -16.33
CA PHE A 243 9.50 -7.68 -14.98
C PHE A 243 10.75 -8.38 -14.45
N PHE A 244 11.10 -9.55 -14.99
CA PHE A 244 12.21 -10.34 -14.43
C PHE A 244 13.53 -9.59 -14.51
N GLY A 245 13.85 -9.04 -15.68
CA GLY A 245 15.06 -8.23 -15.85
C GLY A 245 15.07 -7.00 -14.94
N MET A 246 13.93 -6.32 -14.80
CA MET A 246 13.84 -5.14 -13.93
C MET A 246 14.02 -5.51 -12.45
N MET A 247 13.52 -6.64 -11.99
CA MET A 247 13.71 -7.12 -10.62
C MET A 247 15.18 -7.48 -10.35
N ASP A 248 15.85 -8.11 -11.33
CA ASP A 248 17.29 -8.41 -11.24
C ASP A 248 18.11 -7.10 -11.21
N ASP A 249 17.76 -6.10 -12.00
CA ASP A 249 18.40 -4.78 -11.98
C ASP A 249 18.21 -4.09 -10.62
N VAL A 250 16.98 -4.10 -10.07
CA VAL A 250 16.70 -3.55 -8.72
C VAL A 250 17.60 -4.21 -7.67
N THR A 251 17.68 -5.53 -7.66
CA THR A 251 18.44 -6.25 -6.62
C THR A 251 19.97 -6.17 -6.83
N THR A 252 20.40 -5.86 -8.05
CA THR A 252 21.78 -5.55 -8.35
C THR A 252 22.16 -4.15 -7.85
N GLU A 253 21.30 -3.15 -8.09
CA GLU A 253 21.52 -1.79 -7.64
C GLU A 253 21.32 -1.61 -6.13
N PHE A 254 20.38 -2.36 -5.55
CA PHE A 254 20.01 -2.33 -4.13
C PHE A 254 20.17 -3.72 -3.50
N PRO A 255 21.39 -4.15 -3.16
CA PRO A 255 21.65 -5.51 -2.63
C PRO A 255 21.04 -5.77 -1.25
N ASN A 256 20.56 -4.73 -0.56
CA ASN A 256 19.75 -4.84 0.66
C ASN A 256 18.34 -5.36 0.39
N VAL A 257 17.78 -5.12 -0.80
CA VAL A 257 16.44 -5.60 -1.19
C VAL A 257 16.49 -7.11 -1.41
N LYS A 258 15.65 -7.84 -0.69
CA LYS A 258 15.59 -9.31 -0.69
C LYS A 258 14.36 -9.86 -1.39
N VAL A 259 13.31 -9.06 -1.44
CA VAL A 259 12.05 -9.38 -2.13
C VAL A 259 11.62 -8.20 -2.97
N VAL A 260 11.30 -8.45 -4.23
CA VAL A 260 10.63 -7.49 -5.12
C VAL A 260 9.33 -8.11 -5.59
N ALA A 261 8.22 -7.40 -5.43
CA ALA A 261 6.90 -7.92 -5.79
C ALA A 261 6.09 -6.90 -6.57
N THR A 262 5.29 -7.37 -7.51
CA THR A 262 4.37 -6.52 -8.28
C THR A 262 3.10 -7.24 -8.66
N THR A 263 2.02 -6.47 -8.79
CA THR A 263 0.78 -6.92 -9.41
C THR A 263 0.81 -6.67 -10.91
N LEU A 264 0.28 -7.61 -11.65
CA LEU A 264 0.10 -7.53 -13.09
C LEU A 264 -1.38 -7.31 -13.39
N ARG A 265 -1.71 -6.24 -14.12
CA ARG A 265 -3.10 -5.90 -14.41
C ARG A 265 -3.28 -5.45 -15.85
N GLU A 266 -4.10 -6.18 -16.58
CA GLU A 266 -4.60 -5.77 -17.89
C GLU A 266 -6.03 -5.24 -17.74
N VAL A 267 -6.27 -4.02 -18.20
CA VAL A 267 -7.60 -3.37 -18.14
C VAL A 267 -8.33 -3.61 -19.46
N VAL A 268 -9.35 -4.48 -19.42
CA VAL A 268 -10.21 -4.76 -20.59
C VAL A 268 -11.33 -3.71 -20.70
N THR A 269 -11.98 -3.42 -19.58
CA THR A 269 -12.93 -2.31 -19.39
C THR A 269 -12.75 -1.72 -18.01
N ALA A 270 -13.46 -0.65 -17.66
CA ALA A 270 -13.40 -0.07 -16.33
C ALA A 270 -13.72 -1.08 -15.20
N ASN A 271 -14.51 -2.12 -15.49
CA ASN A 271 -14.96 -3.13 -14.53
C ASN A 271 -14.46 -4.55 -14.84
N ARG A 272 -13.77 -4.78 -15.94
CA ARG A 272 -13.24 -6.09 -16.30
C ARG A 272 -11.75 -6.03 -16.48
N HIS A 273 -11.06 -6.77 -15.62
CA HIS A 273 -9.60 -6.81 -15.61
C HIS A 273 -9.11 -8.26 -15.67
N ARG A 274 -7.89 -8.45 -16.19
CA ARG A 274 -7.08 -9.64 -15.90
C ARG A 274 -6.10 -9.29 -14.81
N TRP A 275 -5.90 -10.21 -13.88
CA TRP A 275 -5.13 -9.99 -12.68
C TRP A 275 -4.17 -11.13 -12.43
N GLY A 276 -2.93 -10.80 -12.19
CA GLY A 276 -1.84 -11.68 -11.83
C GLY A 276 -0.85 -10.96 -10.92
N ALA A 277 0.20 -11.65 -10.50
CA ALA A 277 1.28 -11.07 -9.71
C ALA A 277 2.58 -11.85 -9.91
N VAL A 278 3.70 -11.21 -9.60
CA VAL A 278 5.02 -11.84 -9.59
C VAL A 278 5.75 -11.44 -8.32
N VAL A 279 6.63 -12.33 -7.83
CA VAL A 279 7.58 -12.05 -6.76
C VAL A 279 8.95 -12.60 -7.15
N TRP A 280 9.97 -11.78 -6.94
CA TRP A 280 11.37 -12.18 -6.96
C TRP A 280 11.89 -12.33 -5.52
N HIS A 281 12.54 -13.44 -5.23
CA HIS A 281 13.20 -13.68 -3.96
C HIS A 281 14.41 -14.60 -4.14
N GLY A 282 15.58 -14.17 -3.67
CA GLY A 282 16.78 -15.00 -3.64
C GLY A 282 17.24 -15.52 -5.02
N GLY A 283 17.11 -14.72 -6.07
CA GLY A 283 17.47 -15.09 -7.45
C GLY A 283 16.41 -15.94 -8.17
N LYS A 284 15.23 -16.12 -7.59
CA LYS A 284 14.12 -16.86 -8.20
C LYS A 284 12.89 -16.00 -8.33
N THR A 285 12.23 -16.10 -9.48
CA THR A 285 10.96 -15.44 -9.76
C THR A 285 9.83 -16.45 -9.72
N HIS A 286 8.75 -16.09 -9.04
CA HIS A 286 7.52 -16.86 -8.97
C HIS A 286 6.37 -16.03 -9.57
N ILE A 287 5.45 -16.73 -10.25
CA ILE A 287 4.30 -16.11 -10.93
C ILE A 287 3.04 -16.73 -10.35
N SER A 288 2.06 -15.87 -10.03
CA SER A 288 0.73 -16.31 -9.60
C SER A 288 -0.09 -16.85 -10.79
N PRO A 289 -1.18 -17.57 -10.53
CA PRO A 289 -2.21 -17.76 -11.55
C PRO A 289 -2.71 -16.40 -12.08
N THR A 290 -3.24 -16.41 -13.30
CA THR A 290 -3.98 -15.26 -13.85
C THR A 290 -5.47 -15.53 -13.79
N CYS A 291 -6.27 -14.58 -13.30
CA CYS A 291 -7.73 -14.67 -13.29
C CYS A 291 -8.38 -13.45 -13.96
N GLU A 292 -9.60 -13.63 -14.43
CA GLU A 292 -10.47 -12.52 -14.85
C GLU A 292 -11.26 -12.02 -13.65
N LEU A 293 -11.35 -10.69 -13.51
CA LEU A 293 -12.05 -10.03 -12.43
C LEU A 293 -13.18 -9.15 -12.97
N ASP A 294 -14.36 -9.28 -12.39
CA ASP A 294 -15.42 -8.29 -12.45
C ASP A 294 -15.24 -7.32 -11.27
N VAL A 295 -14.56 -6.21 -11.54
CA VAL A 295 -14.13 -5.25 -10.51
C VAL A 295 -15.26 -4.34 -10.09
N LEU A 296 -15.59 -4.32 -8.80
CA LEU A 296 -16.52 -3.36 -8.20
C LEU A 296 -15.78 -2.05 -7.83
N CYS A 297 -14.65 -2.16 -7.14
CA CYS A 297 -13.78 -1.04 -6.81
C CYS A 297 -12.32 -1.48 -6.96
N ARG A 298 -11.54 -0.77 -7.78
CA ARG A 298 -10.13 -1.12 -8.00
C ARG A 298 -9.18 -0.55 -6.95
N ILE A 299 -9.68 0.40 -6.12
CA ILE A 299 -8.87 1.05 -5.09
C ILE A 299 -8.58 0.04 -3.97
N GLY A 300 -7.38 0.06 -3.45
CA GLY A 300 -6.93 -0.86 -2.41
C GLY A 300 -6.47 -2.24 -2.90
N GLY A 301 -6.66 -2.60 -4.19
CA GLY A 301 -6.23 -3.91 -4.71
C GLY A 301 -4.72 -4.16 -4.58
N GLY A 302 -3.88 -3.14 -4.76
CA GLY A 302 -2.44 -3.19 -4.51
C GLY A 302 -2.12 -3.37 -3.02
N ASP A 303 -2.79 -2.60 -2.17
CA ASP A 303 -2.64 -2.70 -0.70
C ASP A 303 -3.10 -4.08 -0.20
N GLY A 304 -4.16 -4.63 -0.79
CA GLY A 304 -4.63 -5.99 -0.54
C GLY A 304 -3.60 -7.04 -0.94
N PHE A 305 -2.99 -6.88 -2.11
CA PHE A 305 -1.89 -7.74 -2.55
C PHE A 305 -0.72 -7.68 -1.56
N ALA A 306 -0.24 -6.49 -1.22
CA ALA A 306 0.85 -6.31 -0.27
C ALA A 306 0.54 -6.96 1.08
N SER A 307 -0.68 -6.79 1.60
CA SER A 307 -1.12 -7.38 2.88
C SER A 307 -1.06 -8.90 2.87
N GLY A 308 -1.63 -9.55 1.84
CA GLY A 308 -1.62 -11.01 1.73
C GLY A 308 -0.20 -11.57 1.55
N LEU A 309 0.65 -10.89 0.77
CA LEU A 309 2.06 -11.24 0.59
C LEU A 309 2.81 -11.13 1.92
N PHE A 310 2.67 -10.01 2.64
CA PHE A 310 3.35 -9.79 3.92
C PHE A 310 2.88 -10.79 4.98
N TYR A 311 1.58 -11.09 5.03
CA TYR A 311 1.07 -12.14 5.91
C TYR A 311 1.72 -13.50 5.62
N GLY A 312 1.78 -13.90 4.34
CA GLY A 312 2.41 -15.17 3.95
C GLY A 312 3.87 -15.24 4.37
N LEU A 313 4.66 -14.19 4.09
CA LEU A 313 6.07 -14.10 4.49
C LEU A 313 6.24 -14.12 6.01
N MET A 314 5.43 -13.37 6.77
CA MET A 314 5.45 -13.35 8.24
C MET A 314 5.02 -14.67 8.87
N SER A 315 4.24 -15.47 8.15
CA SER A 315 3.81 -16.81 8.56
C SER A 315 4.82 -17.91 8.20
N GLY A 316 5.95 -17.55 7.58
CA GLY A 316 7.00 -18.48 7.21
C GLY A 316 6.70 -19.32 5.96
N LEU A 317 5.71 -18.91 5.15
CA LEU A 317 5.43 -19.56 3.88
C LEU A 317 6.54 -19.30 2.88
N ASP A 318 6.72 -20.23 1.94
CA ASP A 318 7.63 -19.96 0.84
C ASP A 318 7.12 -18.80 -0.05
N PRO A 319 8.00 -18.15 -0.82
CA PRO A 319 7.63 -16.97 -1.60
C PRO A 319 6.52 -17.21 -2.63
N ALA A 320 6.39 -18.43 -3.17
CA ALA A 320 5.33 -18.76 -4.12
C ALA A 320 3.96 -18.84 -3.43
N GLU A 321 3.91 -19.46 -2.24
CA GLU A 321 2.68 -19.53 -1.45
C GLU A 321 2.29 -18.14 -0.88
N ALA A 322 3.26 -17.36 -0.40
CA ALA A 322 3.01 -16.00 0.01
C ALA A 322 2.48 -15.12 -1.14
N LEU A 323 3.03 -15.30 -2.36
CA LEU A 323 2.55 -14.64 -3.57
C LEU A 323 1.09 -14.99 -3.88
N LYS A 324 0.71 -16.29 -3.75
CA LYS A 324 -0.68 -16.72 -3.99
C LYS A 324 -1.66 -16.06 -3.03
N LEU A 325 -1.30 -15.94 -1.76
CA LEU A 325 -2.15 -15.23 -0.78
C LEU A 325 -2.27 -13.74 -1.12
N GLY A 326 -1.18 -13.08 -1.50
CA GLY A 326 -1.22 -11.70 -1.97
C GLY A 326 -2.11 -11.53 -3.20
N TRP A 327 -1.90 -12.37 -4.22
CA TRP A 327 -2.72 -12.39 -5.44
C TRP A 327 -4.20 -12.59 -5.14
N ALA A 328 -4.54 -13.56 -4.30
CA ALA A 328 -5.91 -13.89 -3.95
C ALA A 328 -6.59 -12.76 -3.16
N HIS A 329 -5.92 -12.22 -2.14
CA HIS A 329 -6.48 -11.15 -1.32
C HIS A 329 -6.68 -9.87 -2.13
N GLY A 330 -5.70 -9.46 -2.95
CA GLY A 330 -5.83 -8.31 -3.83
C GLY A 330 -6.97 -8.46 -4.85
N ALA A 331 -7.14 -9.65 -5.43
CA ALA A 331 -8.26 -9.96 -6.32
C ALA A 331 -9.62 -9.83 -5.61
N MET A 332 -9.77 -10.45 -4.45
CA MET A 332 -11.02 -10.46 -3.70
C MET A 332 -11.41 -9.07 -3.19
N LEU A 333 -10.44 -8.28 -2.75
CA LEU A 333 -10.69 -6.90 -2.31
C LEU A 333 -11.32 -6.07 -3.42
N THR A 334 -10.94 -6.27 -4.68
CA THR A 334 -11.54 -5.52 -5.80
C THR A 334 -13.00 -5.87 -6.06
N SER A 335 -13.52 -6.96 -5.49
CA SER A 335 -14.93 -7.39 -5.62
C SER A 335 -15.85 -6.76 -4.59
N THR A 336 -15.31 -5.99 -3.63
CA THR A 336 -16.07 -5.30 -2.58
C THR A 336 -15.94 -3.78 -2.71
N PRO A 337 -16.85 -2.99 -2.12
CA PRO A 337 -16.67 -1.54 -2.08
C PRO A 337 -15.62 -1.16 -1.02
N GLY A 338 -15.09 0.07 -1.13
CA GLY A 338 -14.11 0.58 -0.17
C GLY A 338 -12.67 0.28 -0.59
N ASP A 339 -11.75 0.48 0.34
CA ASP A 339 -10.31 0.44 0.10
C ASP A 339 -9.60 -0.59 1.00
N THR A 340 -10.33 -1.10 1.98
CA THR A 340 -9.89 -2.14 2.90
C THR A 340 -10.72 -3.42 2.73
N THR A 341 -10.22 -4.51 3.25
CA THR A 341 -10.82 -5.84 3.10
C THR A 341 -12.22 -5.94 3.71
N MET A 342 -13.05 -6.80 3.12
CA MET A 342 -14.33 -7.27 3.66
C MET A 342 -14.40 -8.81 3.62
N VAL A 343 -13.27 -9.47 3.43
CA VAL A 343 -13.16 -10.92 3.36
C VAL A 343 -12.34 -11.48 4.52
N THR A 344 -12.53 -12.76 4.81
CA THR A 344 -11.80 -13.47 5.87
C THR A 344 -10.60 -14.22 5.28
N LEU A 345 -9.66 -14.60 6.15
CA LEU A 345 -8.52 -15.43 5.79
C LEU A 345 -8.95 -16.74 5.10
N ASP A 346 -9.97 -17.43 5.63
CA ASP A 346 -10.47 -18.69 5.03
C ASP A 346 -10.95 -18.49 3.60
N GLN A 347 -11.62 -17.37 3.32
CA GLN A 347 -12.04 -17.03 1.95
C GLN A 347 -10.86 -16.78 1.03
N VAL A 348 -9.83 -16.07 1.51
CA VAL A 348 -8.60 -15.80 0.75
C VAL A 348 -7.87 -17.11 0.44
N GLN A 349 -7.71 -17.98 1.42
CA GLN A 349 -7.06 -19.29 1.25
C GLN A 349 -7.84 -20.18 0.27
N ALA A 350 -9.16 -20.27 0.44
CA ALA A 350 -10.01 -21.04 -0.46
C ALA A 350 -9.89 -20.56 -1.93
N PHE A 351 -9.83 -19.25 -2.15
CA PHE A 351 -9.62 -18.71 -3.51
C PHE A 351 -8.21 -18.97 -4.02
N ALA A 352 -7.18 -18.86 -3.19
CA ALA A 352 -5.79 -19.15 -3.54
C ALA A 352 -5.60 -20.63 -3.97
N GLU A 353 -6.39 -21.54 -3.40
CA GLU A 353 -6.40 -22.98 -3.74
C GLU A 353 -7.27 -23.34 -4.95
N GLY A 354 -7.84 -22.34 -5.64
CA GLY A 354 -8.70 -22.55 -6.81
C GLY A 354 -10.17 -22.79 -6.48
N GLY A 355 -10.62 -22.29 -5.33
CA GLY A 355 -12.03 -22.35 -4.89
C GLY A 355 -12.99 -21.72 -5.90
N SER A 356 -14.21 -22.21 -5.96
CA SER A 356 -15.24 -21.76 -6.89
C SER A 356 -16.14 -20.68 -6.28
N ALA A 357 -16.72 -19.82 -7.14
CA ALA A 357 -17.75 -18.84 -6.75
C ALA A 357 -19.14 -19.47 -6.45
N ARG A 358 -19.19 -20.79 -6.21
CA ARG A 358 -20.44 -21.47 -5.82
C ARG A 358 -20.82 -21.11 -4.40
N VAL A 359 -22.14 -21.12 -4.13
CA VAL A 359 -22.67 -20.86 -2.79
C VAL A 359 -22.01 -21.79 -1.77
N GLN A 360 -21.34 -21.22 -0.80
CA GLN A 360 -20.83 -21.93 0.38
C GLN A 360 -22.02 -22.12 1.34
N ARG A 361 -22.30 -23.36 1.77
CA ARG A 361 -23.37 -23.72 2.70
C ARG A 361 -22.81 -24.27 3.98
#